data_621513f2ff0d0b0c0ab94e91c0cf4527
#
_entry.id   621513f2ff0d0b0c0ab94e91c0cf4527
#
_cell.length_a   1.000
_cell.length_b   1.000
_cell.length_c   1.000
_cell.angle_alpha   90.00
_cell.angle_beta   90.00
_cell.angle_gamma   90.00
#
_symmetry.space_group_name_H-M   'P 1'
#
loop_
_entity.id
_entity.type
_entity.pdbx_description
1 polymer ?
#
loop_
_entity_poly.entity_id
_entity_poly.type
_entity_poly.pdbx_seq_one_letter_code
_entity_poly.pdbx_strand_id
1 'polypeptide(L)'
;MWHTAKITVDTEHYCTSTTQMAMAQMYGVIFDHEPKNKTMLCACPGTELHEMGARMVADLFENDGWDTIYLGAAVPKNALLESVRMNQPDLIALSVTMPQHLIDCKKVVDAIREEFPDVKIAVGGKAFESTDEIWKKWLIDLYTNDAREFLKRANEIVMDK
;
A
#
# COMPACT_ATOMS: atom_id res chain seq x y z
N MET A 1 -15.22 -0.17 14.62
CA MET A 1 -16.36 0.51 15.32
C MET A 1 -17.70 0.18 14.70
N TRP A 2 -17.88 0.25 13.38
CA TRP A 2 -19.14 -0.14 12.75
C TRP A 2 -19.44 -1.64 12.82
N HIS A 3 -18.44 -2.54 12.76
CA HIS A 3 -18.63 -3.98 13.03
C HIS A 3 -19.24 -4.32 14.40
N THR A 4 -19.16 -3.41 15.36
CA THR A 4 -19.74 -3.54 16.69
C THR A 4 -21.02 -2.72 16.84
N ALA A 5 -21.59 -2.22 15.75
CA ALA A 5 -22.78 -1.35 15.69
C ALA A 5 -22.71 -0.10 16.60
N LYS A 6 -21.49 0.39 16.89
CA LYS A 6 -21.29 1.63 17.66
C LYS A 6 -21.42 2.87 16.80
N ILE A 7 -21.22 2.76 15.51
CA ILE A 7 -21.47 3.82 14.51
C ILE A 7 -22.12 3.19 13.29
N THR A 8 -22.81 3.99 12.51
CA THR A 8 -23.43 3.59 11.25
C THR A 8 -22.44 3.70 10.09
N VAL A 9 -22.73 3.05 8.96
CA VAL A 9 -21.89 3.08 7.76
C VAL A 9 -21.76 4.49 7.19
N ASP A 10 -22.85 5.25 7.20
CA ASP A 10 -22.87 6.66 6.76
C ASP A 10 -21.96 7.55 7.62
N THR A 11 -21.96 7.34 8.94
CA THR A 11 -21.06 8.04 9.86
C THR A 11 -19.59 7.70 9.58
N GLU A 12 -19.28 6.44 9.31
CA GLU A 12 -17.93 6.00 8.92
C GLU A 12 -17.51 6.67 7.60
N HIS A 13 -18.36 6.65 6.59
CA HIS A 13 -18.07 7.27 5.29
C HIS A 13 -17.86 8.78 5.40
N TYR A 14 -18.68 9.47 6.20
CA TYR A 14 -18.48 10.90 6.48
C TYR A 14 -17.13 11.16 7.14
N CYS A 15 -16.75 10.39 8.16
CA CYS A 15 -15.48 10.52 8.84
C CYS A 15 -14.31 10.26 7.90
N THR A 16 -14.38 9.21 7.08
CA THR A 16 -13.35 8.88 6.09
C THR A 16 -13.17 10.00 5.08
N SER A 17 -14.25 10.50 4.48
CA SER A 17 -14.20 11.60 3.51
C SER A 17 -13.63 12.88 4.12
N THR A 18 -14.04 13.22 5.35
CA THR A 18 -13.52 14.40 6.06
C THR A 18 -12.03 14.27 6.36
N THR A 19 -11.58 13.07 6.76
CA THR A 19 -10.18 12.80 7.04
C THR A 19 -9.33 12.92 5.76
N GLN A 20 -9.80 12.35 4.64
CA GLN A 20 -9.11 12.47 3.34
C GLN A 20 -8.98 13.94 2.90
N MET A 21 -10.04 14.75 3.10
CA MET A 21 -10.01 16.18 2.80
C MET A 21 -8.97 16.92 3.67
N ALA A 22 -8.93 16.63 4.98
CA ALA A 22 -7.96 17.22 5.88
C ALA A 22 -6.52 16.82 5.52
N MET A 23 -6.27 15.56 5.20
CA MET A 23 -4.96 15.08 4.73
C MET A 23 -4.52 15.83 3.46
N ALA A 24 -5.41 15.99 2.48
CA ALA A 24 -5.10 16.68 1.24
C ALA A 24 -4.66 18.14 1.45
N GLN A 25 -5.17 18.83 2.47
CA GLN A 25 -4.76 20.19 2.79
C GLN A 25 -3.37 20.29 3.43
N MET A 26 -2.84 19.19 3.95
CA MET A 26 -1.52 19.17 4.59
C MET A 26 -0.37 18.99 3.59
N TYR A 27 -0.64 18.65 2.33
CA TYR A 27 0.38 18.34 1.32
C TYR A 27 1.44 19.44 1.15
N GLY A 28 1.02 20.69 1.08
CA GLY A 28 1.93 21.83 0.91
C GLY A 28 2.85 22.14 2.13
N VAL A 29 2.65 21.44 3.24
CA VAL A 29 3.40 21.66 4.50
C VAL A 29 4.31 20.46 4.82
N ILE A 30 3.92 19.26 4.38
CA ILE A 30 4.57 18.01 4.80
C ILE A 30 5.69 17.60 3.84
N PHE A 31 5.56 17.87 2.53
CA PHE A 31 6.45 17.34 1.50
C PHE A 31 7.53 18.31 1.06
N ASP A 32 8.43 18.69 1.98
CA ASP A 32 9.61 19.50 1.70
C ASP A 32 10.88 18.74 2.13
N HIS A 33 11.16 17.63 1.45
CA HIS A 33 12.31 16.77 1.75
C HIS A 33 13.20 16.55 0.53
N GLU A 34 14.48 16.28 0.78
CA GLU A 34 15.45 15.93 -0.26
C GLU A 34 15.04 14.62 -0.95
N PRO A 35 14.93 14.59 -2.29
CA PRO A 35 14.53 13.41 -3.04
C PRO A 35 15.53 12.26 -2.89
N LYS A 36 15.05 11.06 -2.62
CA LYS A 36 15.86 9.83 -2.54
C LYS A 36 16.08 9.15 -3.87
N ASN A 37 15.41 9.61 -4.94
CA ASN A 37 15.41 8.97 -6.26
C ASN A 37 15.00 7.48 -6.20
N LYS A 38 14.03 7.18 -5.35
CA LYS A 38 13.41 5.87 -5.19
C LYS A 38 11.92 5.99 -5.40
N THR A 39 11.34 5.05 -6.13
CA THR A 39 9.93 5.07 -6.49
C THR A 39 9.18 3.95 -5.79
N MET A 40 8.08 4.29 -5.11
CA MET A 40 7.14 3.33 -4.54
C MET A 40 5.80 3.42 -5.25
N LEU A 41 5.27 2.27 -5.68
CA LEU A 41 3.90 2.15 -6.16
C LEU A 41 3.04 1.55 -5.04
N CYS A 42 1.98 2.24 -4.65
CA CYS A 42 1.08 1.81 -3.56
C CYS A 42 -0.35 1.65 -4.05
N ALA A 43 -0.98 0.50 -3.74
CA ALA A 43 -2.32 0.17 -4.20
C ALA A 43 -3.10 -0.74 -3.25
N CYS A 44 -4.44 -0.68 -3.33
CA CYS A 44 -5.34 -1.68 -2.78
C CYS A 44 -5.85 -2.56 -3.95
N PRO A 45 -5.41 -3.82 -4.06
CA PRO A 45 -5.65 -4.64 -5.25
C PRO A 45 -7.07 -5.20 -5.33
N GLY A 46 -7.54 -5.48 -6.55
CA GLY A 46 -8.79 -6.17 -6.83
C GLY A 46 -10.02 -5.32 -6.54
N THR A 47 -10.78 -5.70 -5.52
CA THR A 47 -11.99 -5.00 -5.07
C THR A 47 -11.85 -4.41 -3.65
N GLU A 48 -10.63 -4.29 -3.15
CA GLU A 48 -10.37 -3.72 -1.83
C GLU A 48 -10.61 -2.21 -1.81
N LEU A 49 -11.57 -1.77 -0.99
CA LEU A 49 -11.99 -0.37 -0.88
C LEU A 49 -11.36 0.37 0.30
N HIS A 50 -10.74 -0.35 1.25
CA HIS A 50 -10.17 0.24 2.47
C HIS A 50 -8.79 0.83 2.19
N GLU A 51 -8.77 2.03 1.64
CA GLU A 51 -7.56 2.67 1.12
C GLU A 51 -6.86 3.63 2.09
N MET A 52 -7.52 4.05 3.19
CA MET A 52 -6.96 5.08 4.09
C MET A 52 -5.58 4.71 4.64
N GLY A 53 -5.41 3.46 5.07
CA GLY A 53 -4.12 2.98 5.56
C GLY A 53 -3.03 3.01 4.49
N ALA A 54 -3.36 2.60 3.26
CA ALA A 54 -2.46 2.67 2.12
C ALA A 54 -2.07 4.11 1.78
N ARG A 55 -3.05 5.04 1.81
CA ARG A 55 -2.81 6.47 1.60
C ARG A 55 -1.84 7.05 2.64
N MET A 56 -2.08 6.76 3.92
CA MET A 56 -1.20 7.23 5.00
C MET A 56 0.23 6.68 4.87
N VAL A 57 0.37 5.44 4.40
CA VAL A 57 1.68 4.84 4.10
C VAL A 57 2.35 5.56 2.94
N ALA A 58 1.63 5.82 1.84
CA ALA A 58 2.15 6.56 0.70
C ALA A 58 2.63 7.95 1.11
N ASP A 59 1.82 8.69 1.87
CA ASP A 59 2.18 10.02 2.39
C ASP A 59 3.42 9.97 3.31
N LEU A 60 3.59 8.89 4.10
CA LEU A 60 4.77 8.70 4.94
C LEU A 60 6.06 8.51 4.10
N PHE A 61 5.99 7.76 3.02
CA PHE A 61 7.10 7.55 2.09
C PHE A 61 7.43 8.82 1.32
N GLU A 62 6.42 9.54 0.84
CA GLU A 62 6.60 10.84 0.19
C GLU A 62 7.32 11.82 1.12
N ASN A 63 6.89 11.89 2.39
CA ASN A 63 7.53 12.71 3.42
C ASN A 63 8.98 12.27 3.72
N ASP A 64 9.38 11.05 3.42
CA ASP A 64 10.74 10.53 3.59
C ASP A 64 11.61 10.73 2.32
N GLY A 65 11.05 11.36 1.27
CA GLY A 65 11.75 11.70 0.02
C GLY A 65 11.64 10.66 -1.08
N TRP A 66 10.75 9.66 -0.95
CA TRP A 66 10.42 8.75 -2.05
C TRP A 66 9.49 9.44 -3.05
N ASP A 67 9.60 9.07 -4.33
CA ASP A 67 8.57 9.36 -5.33
C ASP A 67 7.46 8.31 -5.20
N THR A 68 6.25 8.72 -4.76
CA THR A 68 5.17 7.78 -4.49
C THR A 68 4.06 7.85 -5.51
N ILE A 69 3.77 6.71 -6.13
CA ILE A 69 2.66 6.53 -7.07
C ILE A 69 1.52 5.84 -6.33
N TYR A 70 0.58 6.63 -5.85
CA TYR A 70 -0.58 6.11 -5.14
C TYR A 70 -1.76 5.87 -6.09
N LEU A 71 -2.12 4.60 -6.31
CA LEU A 71 -3.21 4.21 -7.22
C LEU A 71 -4.59 4.14 -6.55
N GLY A 72 -4.65 4.15 -5.21
CA GLY A 72 -5.91 4.12 -4.48
C GLY A 72 -6.54 2.75 -4.34
N ALA A 73 -7.88 2.76 -4.23
CA ALA A 73 -8.72 1.59 -3.99
C ALA A 73 -9.10 0.86 -5.27
N ALA A 74 -9.47 -0.42 -5.10
CA ALA A 74 -10.07 -1.26 -6.13
C ALA A 74 -9.27 -1.33 -7.45
N VAL A 75 -7.94 -1.41 -7.35
CA VAL A 75 -7.05 -1.41 -8.52
C VAL A 75 -7.07 -2.78 -9.23
N PRO A 76 -7.54 -2.85 -10.48
CA PRO A 76 -7.52 -4.10 -11.24
C PRO A 76 -6.09 -4.58 -11.51
N LYS A 77 -5.89 -5.91 -11.50
CA LYS A 77 -4.57 -6.53 -11.75
C LYS A 77 -3.87 -5.94 -12.99
N ASN A 78 -4.57 -5.86 -14.11
CA ASN A 78 -3.96 -5.40 -15.38
C ASN A 78 -3.54 -3.92 -15.33
N ALA A 79 -4.34 -3.06 -14.67
CA ALA A 79 -4.01 -1.65 -14.49
C ALA A 79 -2.77 -1.48 -13.57
N LEU A 80 -2.66 -2.32 -12.54
CA LEU A 80 -1.51 -2.32 -11.65
C LEU A 80 -0.24 -2.76 -12.41
N LEU A 81 -0.29 -3.84 -13.19
CA LEU A 81 0.85 -4.29 -14.00
C LEU A 81 1.27 -3.24 -15.04
N GLU A 82 0.31 -2.56 -15.66
CA GLU A 82 0.60 -1.46 -16.60
C GLU A 82 1.34 -0.32 -15.88
N SER A 83 0.88 0.06 -14.69
CA SER A 83 1.55 1.08 -13.89
C SER A 83 2.97 0.67 -13.49
N VAL A 84 3.20 -0.62 -13.18
CA VAL A 84 4.56 -1.13 -12.92
C VAL A 84 5.45 -1.02 -14.16
N ARG A 85 4.95 -1.37 -15.35
CA ARG A 85 5.70 -1.24 -16.62
C ARG A 85 6.10 0.20 -16.90
N MET A 86 5.16 1.11 -16.72
CA MET A 86 5.38 2.54 -17.04
C MET A 86 6.35 3.21 -16.09
N ASN A 87 6.27 2.89 -14.81
CA ASN A 87 6.97 3.63 -13.76
C ASN A 87 8.20 2.92 -13.19
N GLN A 88 8.34 1.62 -13.44
CA GLN A 88 9.46 0.79 -12.98
C GLN A 88 9.82 1.03 -11.50
N PRO A 89 8.86 0.87 -10.57
CA PRO A 89 9.08 1.19 -9.16
C PRO A 89 10.15 0.28 -8.52
N ASP A 90 10.88 0.81 -7.56
CA ASP A 90 11.80 0.04 -6.71
C ASP A 90 11.04 -0.86 -5.73
N LEU A 91 9.85 -0.40 -5.29
CA LEU A 91 9.01 -1.07 -4.31
C LEU A 91 7.53 -1.01 -4.71
N ILE A 92 6.84 -2.12 -4.58
CA ILE A 92 5.38 -2.20 -4.72
C ILE A 92 4.79 -2.51 -3.34
N ALA A 93 3.92 -1.65 -2.83
CA ALA A 93 3.21 -1.81 -1.57
C ALA A 93 1.73 -2.14 -1.82
N LEU A 94 1.26 -3.29 -1.35
CA LEU A 94 -0.12 -3.73 -1.50
C LEU A 94 -0.81 -3.81 -0.15
N SER A 95 -1.95 -3.14 0.00
CA SER A 95 -2.73 -3.11 1.24
C SER A 95 -4.03 -3.89 1.09
N VAL A 96 -4.30 -4.82 2.03
CA VAL A 96 -5.54 -5.59 2.09
C VAL A 96 -6.10 -5.59 3.50
N THR A 97 -7.30 -5.09 3.66
CA THR A 97 -8.01 -5.02 4.96
C THR A 97 -8.98 -6.18 5.16
N MET A 98 -9.65 -6.60 4.09
CA MET A 98 -10.66 -7.65 4.17
C MET A 98 -10.09 -9.00 3.71
N PRO A 99 -10.21 -10.07 4.52
CA PRO A 99 -9.60 -11.37 4.22
C PRO A 99 -10.00 -11.98 2.86
N GLN A 100 -11.23 -11.75 2.40
CA GLN A 100 -11.68 -12.24 1.09
C GLN A 100 -10.89 -11.64 -0.09
N HIS A 101 -10.29 -10.46 0.07
CA HIS A 101 -9.50 -9.82 -0.98
C HIS A 101 -8.06 -10.32 -1.07
N LEU A 102 -7.62 -11.17 -0.13
CA LEU A 102 -6.31 -11.83 -0.20
C LEU A 102 -6.14 -12.67 -1.48
N ILE A 103 -7.24 -13.24 -1.99
CA ILE A 103 -7.21 -14.03 -3.24
C ILE A 103 -6.80 -13.15 -4.42
N ASP A 104 -7.34 -11.96 -4.53
CA ASP A 104 -7.00 -11.04 -5.62
C ASP A 104 -5.61 -10.44 -5.43
N CYS A 105 -5.21 -10.16 -4.19
CA CYS A 105 -3.84 -9.76 -3.87
C CYS A 105 -2.84 -10.83 -4.30
N LYS A 106 -3.10 -12.10 -4.02
CA LYS A 106 -2.23 -13.22 -4.45
C LYS A 106 -2.07 -13.27 -5.96
N LYS A 107 -3.16 -13.14 -6.74
CA LYS A 107 -3.11 -13.10 -8.21
C LYS A 107 -2.26 -11.94 -8.73
N VAL A 108 -2.30 -10.81 -8.05
CA VAL A 108 -1.48 -9.64 -8.38
C VAL A 108 0.00 -9.93 -8.08
N VAL A 109 0.31 -10.44 -6.89
CA VAL A 109 1.69 -10.81 -6.50
C VAL A 109 2.29 -11.81 -7.48
N ASP A 110 1.54 -12.87 -7.84
CA ASP A 110 2.01 -13.89 -8.79
C ASP A 110 2.33 -13.28 -10.16
N ALA A 111 1.46 -12.43 -10.67
CA ALA A 111 1.65 -11.77 -11.96
C ALA A 111 2.84 -10.79 -11.94
N ILE A 112 3.06 -10.08 -10.83
CA ILE A 112 4.22 -9.21 -10.67
C ILE A 112 5.50 -10.07 -10.65
N ARG A 113 5.53 -11.17 -9.91
CA ARG A 113 6.71 -12.06 -9.85
C ARG A 113 7.04 -12.71 -11.19
N GLU A 114 6.02 -13.04 -11.97
CA GLU A 114 6.20 -13.61 -13.31
C GLU A 114 6.84 -12.60 -14.28
N GLU A 115 6.40 -11.34 -14.25
CA GLU A 115 6.83 -10.32 -15.22
C GLU A 115 8.01 -9.45 -14.71
N PHE A 116 8.08 -9.23 -13.38
CA PHE A 116 9.06 -8.35 -12.74
C PHE A 116 9.72 -9.05 -11.54
N PRO A 117 10.56 -10.06 -11.75
CA PRO A 117 11.08 -10.91 -10.68
C PRO A 117 11.93 -10.16 -9.63
N ASP A 118 12.57 -9.06 -10.03
CA ASP A 118 13.53 -8.32 -9.21
C ASP A 118 12.91 -7.19 -8.39
N VAL A 119 11.66 -6.78 -8.71
CA VAL A 119 11.01 -5.70 -7.99
C VAL A 119 10.69 -6.12 -6.54
N LYS A 120 10.87 -5.21 -5.60
CA LYS A 120 10.53 -5.49 -4.21
C LYS A 120 9.02 -5.41 -4.00
N ILE A 121 8.46 -6.41 -3.31
CA ILE A 121 7.03 -6.44 -2.96
C ILE A 121 6.87 -6.43 -1.45
N ALA A 122 6.12 -5.45 -0.97
CA ALA A 122 5.66 -5.39 0.41
C ALA A 122 4.14 -5.57 0.47
N VAL A 123 3.67 -6.21 1.53
CA VAL A 123 2.24 -6.29 1.82
C VAL A 123 1.94 -5.81 3.23
N GLY A 124 0.74 -5.29 3.41
CA GLY A 124 0.23 -4.83 4.69
C GLY A 124 -1.28 -4.86 4.75
N GLY A 125 -1.81 -4.35 5.85
CA GLY A 125 -3.23 -4.31 6.13
C GLY A 125 -3.72 -5.49 6.99
N LYS A 126 -4.89 -5.28 7.58
CA LYS A 126 -5.42 -6.14 8.65
C LYS A 126 -5.67 -7.59 8.23
N ALA A 127 -5.93 -7.83 6.96
CA ALA A 127 -6.17 -9.19 6.47
C ALA A 127 -5.00 -10.13 6.71
N PHE A 128 -3.77 -9.63 6.67
CA PHE A 128 -2.58 -10.44 6.88
C PHE A 128 -2.33 -10.82 8.35
N GLU A 129 -2.83 -10.02 9.31
CA GLU A 129 -2.68 -10.31 10.75
C GLU A 129 -3.39 -11.61 11.15
N SER A 130 -4.48 -11.96 10.47
CA SER A 130 -5.27 -13.16 10.74
C SER A 130 -4.81 -14.39 9.98
N THR A 131 -3.70 -14.31 9.24
CA THR A 131 -3.15 -15.42 8.47
C THR A 131 -1.94 -16.04 9.16
N ASP A 132 -1.73 -17.35 8.95
CA ASP A 132 -0.54 -18.08 9.41
C ASP A 132 0.67 -17.69 8.54
N GLU A 133 1.08 -16.42 8.59
CA GLU A 133 2.21 -15.90 7.82
C GLU A 133 2.17 -16.28 6.33
N ILE A 134 0.97 -16.25 5.74
CA ILE A 134 0.75 -16.64 4.34
C ILE A 134 1.65 -15.88 3.35
N TRP A 135 2.01 -14.67 3.71
CA TRP A 135 2.92 -13.82 2.93
C TRP A 135 4.31 -14.45 2.72
N LYS A 136 4.80 -15.27 3.66
CA LYS A 136 6.06 -16.02 3.48
C LYS A 136 6.00 -17.01 2.31
N LYS A 137 4.79 -17.54 2.01
CA LYS A 137 4.57 -18.49 0.92
C LYS A 137 4.39 -17.79 -0.44
N TRP A 138 4.23 -16.47 -0.46
CA TRP A 138 3.91 -15.70 -1.66
C TRP A 138 5.11 -15.01 -2.31
N LEU A 139 6.33 -15.31 -1.88
CA LEU A 139 7.56 -14.67 -2.35
C LEU A 139 7.52 -13.14 -2.17
N ILE A 140 7.01 -12.70 -1.02
CA ILE A 140 6.95 -11.31 -0.63
C ILE A 140 8.23 -10.95 0.14
N ASP A 141 8.82 -9.80 -0.19
CA ASP A 141 10.07 -9.35 0.43
C ASP A 141 9.85 -8.77 1.84
N LEU A 142 8.68 -8.14 2.07
CA LEU A 142 8.44 -7.42 3.31
C LEU A 142 6.98 -7.47 3.73
N TYR A 143 6.75 -7.81 5.00
CA TYR A 143 5.48 -7.64 5.70
C TYR A 143 5.71 -6.97 7.05
N THR A 144 4.85 -6.04 7.41
CA THR A 144 4.73 -5.45 8.74
C THR A 144 3.34 -4.86 8.93
N ASN A 145 2.91 -4.74 10.17
CA ASN A 145 1.68 -4.05 10.57
C ASN A 145 1.94 -2.65 11.15
N ASP A 146 3.19 -2.19 11.14
CA ASP A 146 3.60 -0.85 11.58
C ASP A 146 4.19 -0.06 10.41
N ALA A 147 3.62 1.12 10.14
CA ALA A 147 4.01 1.95 8.99
C ALA A 147 5.43 2.52 9.12
N ARG A 148 5.89 2.83 10.34
CA ARG A 148 7.24 3.37 10.56
C ARG A 148 8.30 2.27 10.43
N GLU A 149 7.99 1.08 10.94
CA GLU A 149 8.84 -0.09 10.72
C GLU A 149 8.89 -0.44 9.23
N PHE A 150 7.77 -0.32 8.51
CA PHE A 150 7.72 -0.53 7.07
C PHE A 150 8.69 0.43 6.35
N LEU A 151 8.59 1.72 6.61
CA LEU A 151 9.48 2.71 5.99
C LEU A 151 10.96 2.40 6.26
N LYS A 152 11.31 2.10 7.52
CA LYS A 152 12.69 1.75 7.90
C LYS A 152 13.20 0.55 7.11
N ARG A 153 12.47 -0.56 7.12
CA ARG A 153 12.86 -1.80 6.43
C ARG A 153 12.87 -1.67 4.92
N ALA A 154 11.95 -0.88 4.35
CA ALA A 154 11.92 -0.59 2.92
C ALA A 154 13.20 0.15 2.49
N ASN A 155 13.61 1.16 3.25
CA ASN A 155 14.89 1.85 3.01
C ASN A 155 16.08 0.86 3.05
N GLU A 156 16.11 -0.07 4.00
CA GLU A 156 17.16 -1.09 4.10
C GLU A 156 17.20 -1.98 2.84
N ILE A 157 16.07 -2.58 2.43
CA ILE A 157 16.05 -3.56 1.32
C ILE A 157 16.16 -2.96 -0.08
N VAL A 158 15.94 -1.65 -0.23
CA VAL A 158 15.99 -0.96 -1.53
C VAL A 158 17.27 -0.15 -1.70
N MET A 159 17.89 0.34 -0.62
CA MET A 159 19.12 1.15 -0.70
C MET A 159 20.40 0.35 -0.65
N ASP A 160 20.36 -0.91 -0.23
CA ASP A 160 21.54 -1.81 -0.20
C ASP A 160 21.91 -2.44 -1.57
N LYS A 161 21.54 -1.75 -2.70
CA LYS A 161 21.88 -2.18 -4.06
C LYS A 161 22.96 -1.33 -4.68
#